data_10d70d310a784b2431699588d697551e
#
_entry.id   10d70d310a784b2431699588d697551e
#
_cell.length_a   1.000
_cell.length_b   1.000
_cell.length_c   1.000
_cell.angle_alpha   90.00
_cell.angle_beta   90.00
_cell.angle_gamma   90.00
#
_symmetry.space_group_name_H-M   'P 1'
#
loop_
_entity.id
_entity.type
_entity.pdbx_description
1 polymer ?
#
loop_
_entity_poly.entity_id
_entity_poly.type
_entity_poly.pdbx_seq_one_letter_code
_entity_poly.pdbx_strand_id
1 'polypeptide(L)'
;GRTLMGPFLPREGGAGGARPSPYTEGGALYALGLIHANHGEGILPFLLESSRSSNNEVIQHGACLGLGLAALGTGNEEVFTDMFRILRTDGAVAGEGAGVGMGLVLAGSGAVDKQQQILNYCHKTQHEKIIRGCSVGLALTTYGREEEAEPLIEQMVRDSDPIIRYGACLATASAYVATGNNAGIRRLLHVAVSDVSDDVRRAAVMSLGFVLCSTPSQCPRVVKLLAESYNPHVRYGAAMAVGISCSGTGMKEAVALLEPMLTDTVDFVQQGALIAMAMVMVEQSEQSLAPFRKRLMVHIQDEREVTMTKMGAIMAQGIIDAGGRNVTIGLRAKSGYPRMTAVLSMLVFTQYWYWYPLS
;
A
#
# COMPACT_ATOMS: atom_id res chain seq x y z
N GLY A 1 14.70 18.18 6.83
CA GLY A 1 13.66 17.95 5.83
C GLY A 1 13.34 19.21 5.02
N ARG A 2 12.79 20.26 5.66
CA ARG A 2 12.41 21.53 4.96
C ARG A 2 13.55 22.16 4.17
N THR A 3 14.74 22.20 4.71
CA THR A 3 15.91 22.79 4.03
C THR A 3 16.26 21.99 2.75
N LEU A 4 16.21 20.66 2.81
CA LEU A 4 16.49 19.79 1.67
C LEU A 4 15.43 19.94 0.57
N MET A 5 14.14 19.96 0.97
CA MET A 5 13.02 20.04 0.04
C MET A 5 12.68 21.47 -0.39
N GLY A 6 13.28 22.50 0.23
CA GLY A 6 12.97 23.93 0.01
C GLY A 6 12.88 24.37 -1.45
N PRO A 7 13.77 23.94 -2.37
CA PRO A 7 13.68 24.29 -3.79
C PRO A 7 12.41 23.81 -4.50
N PHE A 8 11.77 22.74 -3.98
CA PHE A 8 10.64 22.03 -4.59
C PHE A 8 9.30 22.32 -3.92
N LEU A 9 9.34 22.96 -2.75
CA LEU A 9 8.13 23.28 -1.98
C LEU A 9 7.32 24.42 -2.60
N PRO A 10 6.00 24.51 -2.34
CA PRO A 10 5.19 25.65 -2.72
C PRO A 10 5.79 26.94 -2.16
N ARG A 11 5.91 27.96 -3.00
CA ARG A 11 6.46 29.26 -2.62
C ARG A 11 5.34 30.29 -2.54
N GLU A 12 5.26 31.00 -1.44
CA GLU A 12 4.44 32.21 -1.33
C GLU A 12 5.06 33.32 -2.20
N GLY A 13 4.28 33.87 -3.15
CA GLY A 13 4.51 35.15 -3.83
C GLY A 13 5.85 35.36 -4.51
N GLY A 14 5.90 35.13 -5.82
CA GLY A 14 6.50 36.01 -6.81
C GLY A 14 7.94 36.53 -6.66
N ALA A 15 8.93 35.73 -6.38
CA ALA A 15 10.32 36.12 -6.65
C ALA A 15 10.81 35.33 -7.89
N GLY A 16 10.76 35.94 -9.05
CA GLY A 16 11.58 35.80 -10.27
C GLY A 16 12.04 34.44 -10.81
N GLY A 17 11.54 33.31 -10.34
CA GLY A 17 11.87 31.99 -10.86
C GLY A 17 10.64 31.25 -11.40
N ALA A 18 10.84 30.37 -12.39
CA ALA A 18 9.77 29.50 -12.88
C ALA A 18 9.18 28.72 -11.70
N ARG A 19 7.84 28.74 -11.54
CA ARG A 19 7.17 27.92 -10.50
C ARG A 19 7.40 26.45 -10.78
N PRO A 20 7.73 25.64 -9.76
CA PRO A 20 7.72 24.19 -9.91
C PRO A 20 6.37 23.69 -10.44
N SER A 21 6.37 22.55 -11.09
CA SER A 21 5.07 21.96 -11.50
C SER A 21 4.26 21.56 -10.26
N PRO A 22 2.91 21.52 -10.33
CA PRO A 22 2.08 21.02 -9.23
C PRO A 22 2.48 19.62 -8.75
N TYR A 23 2.96 18.77 -9.64
CA TYR A 23 3.47 17.43 -9.31
C TYR A 23 4.75 17.51 -8.47
N THR A 24 5.66 18.44 -8.80
CA THR A 24 6.88 18.68 -8.01
C THR A 24 6.53 19.17 -6.61
N GLU A 25 5.62 20.13 -6.51
CA GLU A 25 5.18 20.69 -5.22
C GLU A 25 4.46 19.64 -4.37
N GLY A 26 3.50 18.87 -4.95
CA GLY A 26 2.81 17.79 -4.27
C GLY A 26 3.75 16.67 -3.83
N GLY A 27 4.68 16.25 -4.71
CA GLY A 27 5.70 15.27 -4.39
C GLY A 27 6.64 15.72 -3.26
N ALA A 28 7.00 17.01 -3.21
CA ALA A 28 7.81 17.57 -2.14
C ALA A 28 7.10 17.57 -0.78
N LEU A 29 5.79 17.87 -0.76
CA LEU A 29 4.99 17.80 0.47
C LEU A 29 4.84 16.36 0.97
N TYR A 30 4.63 15.40 0.06
CA TYR A 30 4.63 13.98 0.39
C TYR A 30 5.99 13.51 0.92
N ALA A 31 7.09 13.93 0.30
CA ALA A 31 8.45 13.61 0.74
C ALA A 31 8.75 14.17 2.15
N LEU A 32 8.23 15.37 2.48
CA LEU A 32 8.31 15.91 3.85
C LEU A 32 7.58 15.01 4.85
N GLY A 33 6.39 14.50 4.49
CA GLY A 33 5.67 13.54 5.30
C GLY A 33 6.48 12.27 5.56
N LEU A 34 7.15 11.72 4.52
CA LEU A 34 8.03 10.55 4.65
C LEU A 34 9.23 10.83 5.58
N ILE A 35 9.89 11.99 5.43
CA ILE A 35 11.03 12.38 6.27
C ILE A 35 10.63 12.51 7.74
N HIS A 36 9.42 12.98 8.01
CA HIS A 36 8.90 13.21 9.34
C HIS A 36 7.89 12.15 9.80
N ALA A 37 7.82 11.01 9.14
CA ALA A 37 6.86 9.95 9.46
C ALA A 37 6.98 9.50 10.92
N ASN A 38 5.84 9.45 11.61
CA ASN A 38 5.70 9.03 13.01
C ASN A 38 6.40 9.95 14.07
N HIS A 39 6.87 11.14 13.67
CA HIS A 39 7.41 12.18 14.58
C HIS A 39 7.29 13.57 13.96
N GLY A 40 6.14 13.86 13.40
CA GLY A 40 5.92 15.03 12.55
C GLY A 40 5.34 16.26 13.23
N GLU A 41 5.22 16.33 14.57
CA GLU A 41 4.58 17.46 15.26
C GLU A 41 5.09 18.83 14.78
N GLY A 42 6.39 18.98 14.60
CA GLY A 42 7.01 20.24 14.15
C GLY A 42 6.76 20.61 12.69
N ILE A 43 6.30 19.69 11.84
CA ILE A 43 6.02 19.95 10.42
C ILE A 43 4.53 20.11 10.11
N LEU A 44 3.64 19.63 11.02
CA LEU A 44 2.20 19.67 10.81
C LEU A 44 1.65 21.07 10.49
N PRO A 45 2.02 22.15 11.20
CA PRO A 45 1.50 23.48 10.87
C PRO A 45 1.81 23.91 9.44
N PHE A 46 3.02 23.61 8.95
CA PHE A 46 3.43 23.92 7.58
C PHE A 46 2.64 23.10 6.54
N LEU A 47 2.44 21.81 6.77
CA LEU A 47 1.67 20.95 5.87
C LEU A 47 0.19 21.32 5.85
N LEU A 48 -0.40 21.69 7.02
CA LEU A 48 -1.78 22.18 7.11
C LEU A 48 -1.97 23.50 6.36
N GLU A 49 -1.02 24.42 6.49
CA GLU A 49 -1.05 25.68 5.75
C GLU A 49 -0.95 25.45 4.24
N SER A 50 -0.04 24.56 3.81
CA SER A 50 0.13 24.20 2.40
C SER A 50 -1.14 23.55 1.81
N SER A 51 -1.84 22.71 2.58
CA SER A 51 -3.09 22.08 2.15
C SER A 51 -4.23 23.08 2.01
N ARG A 52 -4.29 24.09 2.91
CA ARG A 52 -5.34 25.12 2.96
C ARG A 52 -5.15 26.22 1.91
N SER A 53 -3.90 26.57 1.61
CA SER A 53 -3.55 27.66 0.69
C SER A 53 -3.65 27.26 -0.77
N SER A 54 -3.61 25.99 -1.10
CA SER A 54 -3.66 25.51 -2.48
C SER A 54 -5.06 25.05 -2.90
N ASN A 55 -5.48 25.49 -4.09
CA ASN A 55 -6.69 24.98 -4.77
C ASN A 55 -6.36 23.91 -5.82
N ASN A 56 -5.09 23.53 -5.96
CA ASN A 56 -4.68 22.51 -6.93
C ASN A 56 -4.78 21.13 -6.28
N GLU A 57 -5.56 20.23 -6.90
CA GLU A 57 -5.81 18.88 -6.37
C GLU A 57 -4.53 18.03 -6.20
N VAL A 58 -3.54 18.18 -7.08
CA VAL A 58 -2.28 17.43 -7.00
C VAL A 58 -1.47 17.86 -5.77
N ILE A 59 -1.41 19.16 -5.51
CA ILE A 59 -0.73 19.71 -4.32
C ILE A 59 -1.45 19.28 -3.06
N GLN A 60 -2.80 19.37 -3.05
CA GLN A 60 -3.62 18.91 -1.92
C GLN A 60 -3.46 17.41 -1.67
N HIS A 61 -3.39 16.58 -2.73
CA HIS A 61 -3.13 15.15 -2.62
C HIS A 61 -1.80 14.86 -1.89
N GLY A 62 -0.71 15.49 -2.36
CA GLY A 62 0.60 15.35 -1.72
C GLY A 62 0.63 15.85 -0.28
N ALA A 63 -0.04 16.99 -0.01
CA ALA A 63 -0.17 17.53 1.34
C ALA A 63 -0.94 16.59 2.27
N CYS A 64 -2.05 16.01 1.83
CA CYS A 64 -2.86 15.05 2.60
C CYS A 64 -2.07 13.77 2.94
N LEU A 65 -1.35 13.21 1.97
CA LEU A 65 -0.47 12.06 2.23
C LEU A 65 0.66 12.43 3.19
N GLY A 66 1.27 13.61 3.01
CA GLY A 66 2.30 14.15 3.91
C GLY A 66 1.80 14.34 5.33
N LEU A 67 0.61 14.92 5.51
CA LEU A 67 -0.06 15.07 6.80
C LEU A 67 -0.35 13.73 7.46
N GLY A 68 -0.88 12.77 6.68
CA GLY A 68 -1.17 11.42 7.16
C GLY A 68 0.06 10.71 7.71
N LEU A 69 1.20 10.81 7.00
CA LEU A 69 2.48 10.22 7.43
C LEU A 69 3.08 10.93 8.64
N ALA A 70 3.08 12.28 8.64
CA ALA A 70 3.64 13.06 9.73
C ALA A 70 2.85 12.87 11.04
N ALA A 71 1.53 12.74 10.95
CA ALA A 71 0.62 12.50 12.09
C ALA A 71 0.22 11.03 12.25
N LEU A 72 1.03 10.09 11.76
CA LEU A 72 0.73 8.65 11.74
C LEU A 72 0.34 8.12 13.12
N GLY A 73 -0.87 7.56 13.23
CA GLY A 73 -1.39 6.93 14.45
C GLY A 73 -1.64 7.86 15.64
N THR A 74 -1.57 9.19 15.44
CA THR A 74 -1.77 10.17 16.54
C THR A 74 -3.23 10.43 16.86
N GLY A 75 -4.15 10.13 15.93
CA GLY A 75 -5.56 10.50 16.07
C GLY A 75 -5.81 12.02 16.09
N ASN A 76 -4.90 12.84 15.55
CA ASN A 76 -4.98 14.30 15.60
C ASN A 76 -6.26 14.83 14.94
N GLU A 77 -7.13 15.44 15.75
CA GLU A 77 -8.45 15.93 15.33
C GLU A 77 -8.38 17.08 14.32
N GLU A 78 -7.43 18.00 14.46
CA GLU A 78 -7.28 19.11 13.53
C GLU A 78 -6.90 18.61 12.14
N VAL A 79 -5.93 17.71 12.07
CA VAL A 79 -5.47 17.11 10.82
C VAL A 79 -6.58 16.29 10.16
N PHE A 80 -7.32 15.49 10.93
CA PHE A 80 -8.46 14.74 10.43
C PHE A 80 -9.54 15.66 9.86
N THR A 81 -9.91 16.69 10.61
CA THR A 81 -10.96 17.64 10.22
C THR A 81 -10.58 18.40 8.94
N ASP A 82 -9.33 18.81 8.80
CA ASP A 82 -8.86 19.51 7.59
C ASP A 82 -8.89 18.59 6.37
N MET A 83 -8.43 17.34 6.49
CA MET A 83 -8.52 16.37 5.39
C MET A 83 -9.96 16.00 5.05
N PHE A 84 -10.85 15.89 6.06
CA PHE A 84 -12.27 15.65 5.81
C PHE A 84 -12.95 16.84 5.10
N ARG A 85 -12.50 18.08 5.36
CA ARG A 85 -12.91 19.27 4.61
C ARG A 85 -12.50 19.16 3.14
N ILE A 86 -11.25 18.74 2.86
CA ILE A 86 -10.77 18.53 1.49
C ILE A 86 -11.57 17.41 0.81
N LEU A 87 -11.79 16.29 1.50
CA LEU A 87 -12.61 15.19 0.98
C LEU A 87 -13.99 15.68 0.50
N ARG A 88 -14.61 16.59 1.27
CA ARG A 88 -15.93 17.15 0.96
C ARG A 88 -15.96 18.11 -0.22
N THR A 89 -14.82 18.54 -0.74
CA THR A 89 -14.79 19.29 -2.02
C THR A 89 -15.06 18.39 -3.22
N ASP A 90 -15.05 17.07 -3.03
CA ASP A 90 -15.31 16.03 -4.03
C ASP A 90 -14.37 16.05 -5.24
N GLY A 91 -13.16 16.61 -5.06
CA GLY A 91 -12.08 16.53 -6.04
C GLY A 91 -11.50 15.12 -6.06
N ALA A 92 -11.48 14.47 -7.24
CA ALA A 92 -11.12 13.05 -7.35
C ALA A 92 -9.72 12.74 -6.85
N VAL A 93 -8.74 13.59 -7.18
CA VAL A 93 -7.33 13.39 -6.81
C VAL A 93 -7.09 13.79 -5.35
N ALA A 94 -7.54 14.98 -4.96
CA ALA A 94 -7.38 15.46 -3.58
C ALA A 94 -8.11 14.57 -2.58
N GLY A 95 -9.32 14.12 -2.92
CA GLY A 95 -10.13 13.24 -2.08
C GLY A 95 -9.54 11.85 -1.88
N GLU A 96 -8.85 11.28 -2.89
CA GLU A 96 -8.08 10.03 -2.75
C GLU A 96 -6.99 10.19 -1.68
N GLY A 97 -6.16 11.23 -1.79
CA GLY A 97 -5.10 11.52 -0.82
C GLY A 97 -5.65 11.81 0.58
N ALA A 98 -6.79 12.52 0.66
CA ALA A 98 -7.45 12.79 1.94
C ALA A 98 -7.97 11.50 2.60
N GLY A 99 -8.57 10.59 1.84
CA GLY A 99 -9.06 9.30 2.32
C GLY A 99 -7.95 8.46 2.96
N VAL A 100 -6.85 8.29 2.24
CA VAL A 100 -5.67 7.55 2.73
C VAL A 100 -5.02 8.28 3.92
N GLY A 101 -4.84 9.60 3.82
CA GLY A 101 -4.26 10.42 4.87
C GLY A 101 -5.03 10.32 6.20
N MET A 102 -6.37 10.38 6.14
CA MET A 102 -7.22 10.17 7.32
C MET A 102 -7.01 8.79 7.94
N GLY A 103 -6.90 7.74 7.10
CA GLY A 103 -6.60 6.40 7.55
C GLY A 103 -5.25 6.29 8.26
N LEU A 104 -4.22 6.97 7.76
CA LEU A 104 -2.89 7.02 8.38
C LEU A 104 -2.94 7.72 9.74
N VAL A 105 -3.63 8.87 9.86
CA VAL A 105 -3.79 9.58 11.14
C VAL A 105 -4.50 8.73 12.18
N LEU A 106 -5.53 8.00 11.76
CA LEU A 106 -6.34 7.12 12.59
C LEU A 106 -5.82 5.67 12.66
N ALA A 107 -4.59 5.41 12.21
CA ALA A 107 -4.05 4.06 12.13
C ALA A 107 -4.16 3.32 13.47
N GLY A 108 -4.80 2.15 13.45
CA GLY A 108 -5.01 1.32 14.63
C GLY A 108 -5.89 1.94 15.73
N SER A 109 -6.58 3.06 15.48
CA SER A 109 -7.42 3.70 16.50
C SER A 109 -8.74 2.95 16.76
N GLY A 110 -9.30 2.30 15.72
CA GLY A 110 -10.63 1.72 15.79
C GLY A 110 -11.74 2.75 16.03
N ALA A 111 -11.54 4.03 15.70
CA ALA A 111 -12.46 5.14 15.95
C ALA A 111 -13.76 4.99 15.13
N VAL A 112 -14.75 4.30 15.69
CA VAL A 112 -15.99 3.88 15.00
C VAL A 112 -16.74 5.06 14.38
N ASP A 113 -16.87 6.18 15.10
CA ASP A 113 -17.59 7.36 14.60
C ASP A 113 -16.93 7.93 13.34
N LYS A 114 -15.59 7.97 13.30
CA LYS A 114 -14.83 8.46 12.16
C LYS A 114 -14.84 7.48 10.99
N GLN A 115 -14.74 6.19 11.28
CA GLN A 115 -14.88 5.13 10.29
C GLN A 115 -16.24 5.24 9.59
N GLN A 116 -17.32 5.44 10.37
CA GLN A 116 -18.67 5.58 9.81
C GLN A 116 -18.83 6.88 9.00
N GLN A 117 -18.18 7.99 9.41
CA GLN A 117 -18.18 9.23 8.61
C GLN A 117 -17.53 9.02 7.25
N ILE A 118 -16.36 8.34 7.20
CA ILE A 118 -15.64 8.04 5.96
C ILE A 118 -16.50 7.11 5.07
N LEU A 119 -17.02 6.01 5.64
CA LEU A 119 -17.83 5.04 4.89
C LEU A 119 -19.12 5.67 4.34
N ASN A 120 -19.79 6.50 5.12
CA ASN A 120 -20.97 7.24 4.66
C ASN A 120 -20.64 8.19 3.49
N TYR A 121 -19.42 8.72 3.44
CA TYR A 121 -18.99 9.55 2.33
C TYR A 121 -18.73 8.71 1.07
N CYS A 122 -18.16 7.51 1.21
CA CYS A 122 -17.99 6.58 0.08
C CYS A 122 -19.31 6.31 -0.66
N HIS A 123 -20.42 6.19 0.07
CA HIS A 123 -21.75 5.97 -0.53
C HIS A 123 -22.39 7.23 -1.16
N LYS A 124 -21.79 8.41 -0.96
CA LYS A 124 -22.31 9.68 -1.51
C LYS A 124 -21.58 10.13 -2.77
N THR A 125 -20.28 9.90 -2.84
CA THR A 125 -19.46 10.31 -3.97
C THR A 125 -19.65 9.37 -5.16
N GLN A 126 -19.44 9.92 -6.37
CA GLN A 126 -19.42 9.16 -7.63
C GLN A 126 -17.98 8.87 -8.11
N HIS A 127 -16.97 9.37 -7.41
CA HIS A 127 -15.58 9.24 -7.81
C HIS A 127 -14.96 7.96 -7.26
N GLU A 128 -14.70 6.99 -8.11
CA GLU A 128 -14.05 5.71 -7.74
C GLU A 128 -12.70 5.91 -7.02
N LYS A 129 -11.93 6.93 -7.40
CA LYS A 129 -10.67 7.26 -6.73
C LYS A 129 -10.87 7.60 -5.26
N ILE A 130 -11.88 8.42 -4.95
CA ILE A 130 -12.23 8.77 -3.57
C ILE A 130 -12.65 7.53 -2.80
N ILE A 131 -13.54 6.71 -3.39
CA ILE A 131 -14.01 5.47 -2.75
C ILE A 131 -12.81 4.56 -2.45
N ARG A 132 -11.87 4.44 -3.39
CA ARG A 132 -10.65 3.63 -3.20
C ARG A 132 -9.76 4.18 -2.10
N GLY A 133 -9.43 5.47 -2.11
CA GLY A 133 -8.63 6.11 -1.08
C GLY A 133 -9.25 5.97 0.31
N CYS A 134 -10.55 6.20 0.42
CA CYS A 134 -11.29 6.02 1.67
C CYS A 134 -11.34 4.55 2.13
N SER A 135 -11.51 3.59 1.21
CA SER A 135 -11.54 2.15 1.54
C SER A 135 -10.18 1.68 2.05
N VAL A 136 -9.08 2.13 1.44
CA VAL A 136 -7.72 1.90 1.95
C VAL A 136 -7.55 2.57 3.31
N GLY A 137 -7.98 3.83 3.46
CA GLY A 137 -7.94 4.55 4.72
C GLY A 137 -8.66 3.82 5.84
N LEU A 138 -9.88 3.31 5.58
CA LEU A 138 -10.64 2.50 6.54
C LEU A 138 -9.86 1.24 6.96
N ALA A 139 -9.20 0.57 6.01
CA ALA A 139 -8.37 -0.59 6.32
C ALA A 139 -7.18 -0.25 7.25
N LEU A 140 -6.58 0.94 7.12
CA LEU A 140 -5.49 1.37 8.00
C LEU A 140 -5.97 1.60 9.44
N THR A 141 -7.22 2.05 9.64
CA THR A 141 -7.78 2.28 10.98
C THR A 141 -7.95 1.01 11.80
N THR A 142 -8.03 -0.16 11.13
CA THR A 142 -8.24 -1.46 11.78
C THR A 142 -6.95 -2.16 12.23
N TYR A 143 -5.79 -1.56 12.02
CA TYR A 143 -4.49 -2.17 12.33
C TYR A 143 -4.44 -2.76 13.74
N GLY A 144 -4.23 -4.09 13.83
CA GLY A 144 -4.07 -4.82 15.08
C GLY A 144 -5.31 -4.88 15.98
N ARG A 145 -6.50 -4.56 15.46
CA ARG A 145 -7.76 -4.56 16.25
C ARG A 145 -8.46 -5.90 16.30
N GLU A 146 -8.05 -6.86 15.51
CA GLU A 146 -8.58 -8.22 15.50
C GLU A 146 -10.12 -8.25 15.51
N GLU A 147 -10.74 -8.84 16.52
CA GLU A 147 -12.19 -8.98 16.64
C GLU A 147 -12.93 -7.64 16.81
N GLU A 148 -12.29 -6.62 17.33
CA GLU A 148 -12.88 -5.28 17.43
C GLU A 148 -13.14 -4.65 16.04
N ALA A 149 -12.41 -5.08 15.01
CA ALA A 149 -12.62 -4.63 13.64
C ALA A 149 -13.74 -5.35 12.90
N GLU A 150 -14.26 -6.49 13.44
CA GLU A 150 -15.24 -7.32 12.75
C GLU A 150 -16.52 -6.57 12.32
N PRO A 151 -17.11 -5.67 13.12
CA PRO A 151 -18.32 -4.97 12.69
C PRO A 151 -18.10 -4.14 11.41
N LEU A 152 -16.97 -3.44 11.31
CA LEU A 152 -16.61 -2.69 10.11
C LEU A 152 -16.31 -3.61 8.92
N ILE A 153 -15.51 -4.67 9.14
CA ILE A 153 -15.14 -5.63 8.11
C ILE A 153 -16.40 -6.30 7.52
N GLU A 154 -17.32 -6.75 8.37
CA GLU A 154 -18.58 -7.38 7.90
C GLU A 154 -19.46 -6.41 7.12
N GLN A 155 -19.54 -5.15 7.54
CA GLN A 155 -20.25 -4.12 6.81
C GLN A 155 -19.66 -3.91 5.41
N MET A 156 -18.33 -3.78 5.31
CA MET A 156 -17.63 -3.56 4.06
C MET A 156 -17.65 -4.79 3.12
N VAL A 157 -17.58 -6.02 3.66
CA VAL A 157 -17.63 -7.25 2.84
C VAL A 157 -18.97 -7.43 2.16
N ARG A 158 -20.06 -6.97 2.77
CA ARG A 158 -21.43 -7.07 2.22
C ARG A 158 -21.82 -5.91 1.32
N ASP A 159 -20.92 -4.97 1.11
CA ASP A 159 -21.21 -3.81 0.30
C ASP A 159 -21.44 -4.15 -1.18
N SER A 160 -22.32 -3.41 -1.84
CA SER A 160 -22.58 -3.55 -3.27
C SER A 160 -21.39 -3.10 -4.12
N ASP A 161 -20.64 -2.08 -3.65
CA ASP A 161 -19.49 -1.55 -4.36
C ASP A 161 -18.26 -2.46 -4.21
N PRO A 162 -17.68 -2.96 -5.32
CA PRO A 162 -16.50 -3.81 -5.27
C PRO A 162 -15.27 -3.10 -4.70
N ILE A 163 -15.17 -1.77 -4.79
CA ILE A 163 -14.05 -1.01 -4.23
C ILE A 163 -14.10 -1.03 -2.69
N ILE A 164 -15.30 -0.96 -2.11
CA ILE A 164 -15.47 -1.09 -0.66
C ILE A 164 -15.15 -2.52 -0.22
N ARG A 165 -15.61 -3.55 -0.96
CA ARG A 165 -15.26 -4.96 -0.68
C ARG A 165 -13.76 -5.23 -0.81
N TYR A 166 -13.08 -4.58 -1.79
CA TYR A 166 -11.62 -4.56 -1.88
C TYR A 166 -10.99 -4.05 -0.58
N GLY A 167 -11.47 -2.91 -0.07
CA GLY A 167 -11.04 -2.35 1.21
C GLY A 167 -11.28 -3.30 2.38
N ALA A 168 -12.37 -4.08 2.39
CA ALA A 168 -12.65 -5.07 3.42
C ALA A 168 -11.58 -6.18 3.49
N CYS A 169 -11.04 -6.61 2.34
CA CYS A 169 -9.92 -7.55 2.31
C CYS A 169 -8.67 -6.97 2.98
N LEU A 170 -8.35 -5.71 2.68
CA LEU A 170 -7.22 -5.00 3.30
C LEU A 170 -7.47 -4.74 4.79
N ALA A 171 -8.72 -4.44 5.18
CA ALA A 171 -9.10 -4.28 6.60
C ALA A 171 -8.89 -5.60 7.37
N THR A 172 -9.25 -6.73 6.77
CA THR A 172 -8.98 -8.05 7.35
C THR A 172 -7.46 -8.30 7.47
N ALA A 173 -6.67 -7.93 6.43
CA ALA A 173 -5.21 -8.04 6.46
C ALA A 173 -4.59 -7.20 7.58
N SER A 174 -5.07 -5.97 7.75
CA SER A 174 -4.58 -5.02 8.74
C SER A 174 -4.96 -5.41 10.17
N ALA A 175 -6.23 -5.82 10.36
CA ALA A 175 -6.75 -6.21 11.66
C ALA A 175 -6.05 -7.45 12.22
N TYR A 176 -5.89 -8.47 11.38
CA TYR A 176 -5.33 -9.77 11.77
C TYR A 176 -3.86 -9.97 11.33
N VAL A 177 -3.10 -8.89 11.13
CA VAL A 177 -1.70 -8.99 10.72
C VAL A 177 -0.88 -9.85 11.68
N ALA A 178 -0.13 -10.80 11.13
CA ALA A 178 0.75 -11.71 11.88
C ALA A 178 0.07 -12.62 12.93
N THR A 179 -1.24 -12.71 12.96
CA THR A 179 -1.97 -13.56 13.93
C THR A 179 -2.12 -15.00 13.46
N GLY A 180 -2.14 -15.24 12.15
CA GLY A 180 -2.52 -16.53 11.59
C GLY A 180 -3.97 -16.91 11.87
N ASN A 181 -4.87 -15.94 12.11
CA ASN A 181 -6.26 -16.16 12.49
C ASN A 181 -7.01 -16.97 11.43
N ASN A 182 -7.50 -18.15 11.83
CA ASN A 182 -8.18 -19.08 10.92
C ASN A 182 -9.50 -18.54 10.35
N ALA A 183 -10.23 -17.72 11.11
CA ALA A 183 -11.48 -17.14 10.63
C ALA A 183 -11.21 -16.11 9.52
N GLY A 184 -10.21 -15.24 9.73
CA GLY A 184 -9.74 -14.28 8.72
C GLY A 184 -9.23 -14.99 7.46
N ILE A 185 -8.40 -16.03 7.60
CA ILE A 185 -7.89 -16.82 6.47
C ILE A 185 -9.05 -17.46 5.68
N ARG A 186 -10.02 -18.10 6.34
CA ARG A 186 -11.17 -18.71 5.68
C ARG A 186 -12.02 -17.69 4.93
N ARG A 187 -12.26 -16.51 5.54
CA ARG A 187 -12.99 -15.41 4.90
C ARG A 187 -12.27 -14.98 3.61
N LEU A 188 -10.95 -14.71 3.69
CA LEU A 188 -10.16 -14.28 2.55
C LEU A 188 -10.15 -15.35 1.44
N LEU A 189 -9.97 -16.62 1.77
CA LEU A 189 -10.03 -17.73 0.80
C LEU A 189 -11.41 -17.84 0.15
N HIS A 190 -12.49 -17.66 0.93
CA HIS A 190 -13.84 -17.66 0.39
C HIS A 190 -14.04 -16.50 -0.61
N VAL A 191 -13.68 -15.27 -0.24
CA VAL A 191 -13.77 -14.10 -1.11
C VAL A 191 -12.93 -14.29 -2.37
N ALA A 192 -11.72 -14.84 -2.27
CA ALA A 192 -10.81 -15.08 -3.39
C ALA A 192 -11.42 -15.95 -4.50
N VAL A 193 -12.35 -16.85 -4.16
CA VAL A 193 -12.98 -17.76 -5.14
C VAL A 193 -14.42 -17.39 -5.48
N SER A 194 -15.11 -16.64 -4.63
CA SER A 194 -16.55 -16.37 -4.76
C SER A 194 -16.91 -14.96 -5.22
N ASP A 195 -16.04 -13.96 -5.03
CA ASP A 195 -16.37 -12.59 -5.42
C ASP A 195 -16.41 -12.47 -6.95
N VAL A 196 -17.32 -11.64 -7.45
CA VAL A 196 -17.48 -11.38 -8.89
C VAL A 196 -16.42 -10.46 -9.45
N SER A 197 -15.81 -9.62 -8.61
CA SER A 197 -14.77 -8.66 -8.99
C SER A 197 -13.39 -9.27 -8.89
N ASP A 198 -12.62 -9.18 -9.96
CA ASP A 198 -11.23 -9.67 -10.00
C ASP A 198 -10.31 -8.87 -9.08
N ASP A 199 -10.54 -7.56 -8.91
CA ASP A 199 -9.80 -6.73 -7.97
C ASP A 199 -10.00 -7.20 -6.52
N VAL A 200 -11.22 -7.56 -6.15
CA VAL A 200 -11.53 -8.09 -4.82
C VAL A 200 -10.87 -9.45 -4.61
N ARG A 201 -10.95 -10.35 -5.60
CA ARG A 201 -10.27 -11.66 -5.55
C ARG A 201 -8.76 -11.48 -5.37
N ARG A 202 -8.14 -10.58 -6.14
CA ARG A 202 -6.71 -10.25 -6.05
C ARG A 202 -6.34 -9.76 -4.64
N ALA A 203 -7.10 -8.80 -4.11
CA ALA A 203 -6.87 -8.25 -2.77
C ALA A 203 -7.04 -9.32 -1.67
N ALA A 204 -8.05 -10.18 -1.79
CA ALA A 204 -8.28 -11.26 -0.84
C ALA A 204 -7.09 -12.22 -0.76
N VAL A 205 -6.56 -12.66 -1.91
CA VAL A 205 -5.39 -13.56 -1.93
C VAL A 205 -4.15 -12.86 -1.39
N MET A 206 -3.88 -11.63 -1.82
CA MET A 206 -2.73 -10.84 -1.35
C MET A 206 -2.79 -10.62 0.17
N SER A 207 -3.97 -10.38 0.72
CA SER A 207 -4.20 -10.17 2.16
C SER A 207 -3.78 -11.36 3.03
N LEU A 208 -3.80 -12.58 2.49
CA LEU A 208 -3.28 -13.77 3.20
C LEU A 208 -1.81 -13.61 3.60
N GLY A 209 -1.03 -12.90 2.79
CA GLY A 209 0.39 -12.65 3.08
C GLY A 209 0.60 -11.87 4.37
N PHE A 210 -0.26 -10.90 4.67
CA PHE A 210 -0.19 -10.13 5.92
C PHE A 210 -0.60 -10.97 7.13
N VAL A 211 -1.69 -11.74 7.02
CA VAL A 211 -2.18 -12.57 8.12
C VAL A 211 -1.18 -13.67 8.47
N LEU A 212 -0.49 -14.23 7.46
CA LEU A 212 0.47 -15.34 7.60
C LEU A 212 1.92 -14.92 7.78
N CYS A 213 2.24 -13.63 7.87
CA CYS A 213 3.64 -13.18 7.93
C CYS A 213 4.38 -13.61 9.22
N SER A 214 3.68 -14.06 10.26
CA SER A 214 4.27 -14.68 11.44
C SER A 214 4.73 -16.13 11.22
N THR A 215 4.11 -16.81 10.27
CA THR A 215 4.35 -18.21 9.93
C THR A 215 4.62 -18.36 8.43
N PRO A 216 5.74 -17.78 7.91
CA PRO A 216 5.99 -17.68 6.47
C PRO A 216 6.00 -19.03 5.76
N SER A 217 6.34 -20.14 6.45
CA SER A 217 6.31 -21.48 5.89
C SER A 217 4.90 -22.00 5.55
N GLN A 218 3.85 -21.40 6.11
CA GLN A 218 2.46 -21.77 5.81
C GLN A 218 1.95 -21.09 4.54
N CYS A 219 2.39 -19.86 4.26
CA CYS A 219 1.84 -19.08 3.15
C CYS A 219 1.98 -19.77 1.78
N PRO A 220 3.14 -20.28 1.36
CA PRO A 220 3.27 -20.98 0.08
C PRO A 220 2.35 -22.21 -0.02
N ARG A 221 2.09 -22.90 1.08
CA ARG A 221 1.19 -24.07 1.11
C ARG A 221 -0.27 -23.67 0.94
N VAL A 222 -0.69 -22.58 1.62
CA VAL A 222 -2.07 -22.07 1.56
C VAL A 222 -2.39 -21.54 0.16
N VAL A 223 -1.46 -20.82 -0.47
CA VAL A 223 -1.70 -20.19 -1.77
C VAL A 223 -1.30 -21.05 -2.98
N LYS A 224 -0.78 -22.27 -2.77
CA LYS A 224 -0.27 -23.12 -3.85
C LYS A 224 -1.28 -23.31 -4.99
N LEU A 225 -2.50 -23.71 -4.69
CA LEU A 225 -3.55 -23.92 -5.69
C LEU A 225 -4.01 -22.59 -6.33
N LEU A 226 -3.91 -21.48 -5.59
CA LEU A 226 -4.25 -20.16 -6.11
C LEU A 226 -3.19 -19.64 -7.09
N ALA A 227 -1.94 -20.01 -6.89
CA ALA A 227 -0.83 -19.69 -7.81
C ALA A 227 -0.98 -20.39 -9.19
N GLU A 228 -1.73 -21.51 -9.24
CA GLU A 228 -2.04 -22.25 -10.46
C GLU A 228 -3.47 -21.91 -10.98
N SER A 229 -4.12 -20.91 -10.43
CA SER A 229 -5.50 -20.52 -10.80
C SER A 229 -5.58 -20.10 -12.27
N TYR A 230 -6.70 -20.44 -12.92
CA TYR A 230 -7.03 -19.93 -14.25
C TYR A 230 -7.10 -18.39 -14.28
N ASN A 231 -7.57 -17.77 -13.19
CA ASN A 231 -7.70 -16.31 -13.09
C ASN A 231 -6.33 -15.66 -12.80
N PRO A 232 -5.83 -14.79 -13.69
CA PRO A 232 -4.53 -14.14 -13.52
C PRO A 232 -4.48 -13.18 -12.33
N HIS A 233 -5.60 -12.56 -11.95
CA HIS A 233 -5.67 -11.70 -10.75
C HIS A 233 -5.44 -12.50 -9.46
N VAL A 234 -5.95 -13.73 -9.41
CA VAL A 234 -5.71 -14.65 -8.30
C VAL A 234 -4.25 -15.08 -8.26
N ARG A 235 -3.64 -15.40 -9.42
CA ARG A 235 -2.22 -15.73 -9.50
C ARG A 235 -1.33 -14.58 -9.04
N TYR A 236 -1.61 -13.35 -9.51
CA TYR A 236 -0.91 -12.16 -9.02
C TYR A 236 -1.00 -12.01 -7.50
N GLY A 237 -2.22 -12.15 -6.95
CA GLY A 237 -2.44 -12.10 -5.50
C GLY A 237 -1.64 -13.15 -4.74
N ALA A 238 -1.54 -14.38 -5.29
CA ALA A 238 -0.74 -15.46 -4.70
C ALA A 238 0.76 -15.14 -4.69
N ALA A 239 1.29 -14.58 -5.79
CA ALA A 239 2.68 -14.13 -5.84
C ALA A 239 2.95 -13.06 -4.78
N MET A 240 2.13 -12.03 -4.69
CA MET A 240 2.28 -10.96 -3.71
C MET A 240 2.13 -11.45 -2.27
N ALA A 241 1.19 -12.37 -2.00
CA ALA A 241 1.04 -12.97 -0.66
C ALA A 241 2.33 -13.67 -0.20
N VAL A 242 2.97 -14.45 -1.11
CA VAL A 242 4.26 -15.10 -0.83
C VAL A 242 5.36 -14.05 -0.62
N GLY A 243 5.44 -13.03 -1.48
CA GLY A 243 6.40 -11.94 -1.35
C GLY A 243 6.32 -11.24 0.00
N ILE A 244 5.10 -10.88 0.43
CA ILE A 244 4.84 -10.19 1.71
C ILE A 244 5.15 -11.10 2.91
N SER A 245 4.63 -12.33 2.91
CA SER A 245 4.78 -13.25 4.04
C SER A 245 6.22 -13.76 4.21
N CYS A 246 6.90 -14.02 3.11
CA CYS A 246 8.24 -14.63 3.10
C CYS A 246 9.37 -13.61 2.88
N SER A 247 9.11 -12.30 3.07
CA SER A 247 10.11 -11.24 2.87
C SER A 247 11.41 -11.52 3.62
N GLY A 248 12.55 -11.41 2.93
CA GLY A 248 13.88 -11.55 3.50
C GLY A 248 14.28 -12.97 3.93
N THR A 249 13.40 -13.97 3.72
CA THR A 249 13.67 -15.33 4.21
C THR A 249 14.54 -16.16 3.27
N GLY A 250 14.55 -15.87 1.97
CA GLY A 250 15.17 -16.71 0.94
C GLY A 250 14.63 -18.15 0.92
N MET A 251 13.40 -18.37 1.38
CA MET A 251 12.80 -19.69 1.56
C MET A 251 12.66 -20.44 0.25
N LYS A 252 13.21 -21.66 0.16
CA LYS A 252 13.21 -22.46 -1.06
C LYS A 252 11.81 -22.76 -1.59
N GLU A 253 10.85 -23.02 -0.72
CA GLU A 253 9.45 -23.28 -1.09
C GLU A 253 8.78 -22.06 -1.72
N ALA A 254 9.08 -20.86 -1.19
CA ALA A 254 8.59 -19.60 -1.76
C ALA A 254 9.22 -19.33 -3.13
N VAL A 255 10.53 -19.50 -3.25
CA VAL A 255 11.25 -19.34 -4.52
C VAL A 255 10.72 -20.34 -5.56
N ALA A 256 10.56 -21.62 -5.20
CA ALA A 256 10.06 -22.65 -6.11
C ALA A 256 8.62 -22.40 -6.59
N LEU A 257 7.78 -21.77 -5.75
CA LEU A 257 6.42 -21.39 -6.14
C LEU A 257 6.41 -20.19 -7.09
N LEU A 258 7.30 -19.21 -6.87
CA LEU A 258 7.37 -18.00 -7.68
C LEU A 258 8.08 -18.20 -9.02
N GLU A 259 9.04 -19.12 -9.11
CA GLU A 259 9.87 -19.33 -10.30
C GLU A 259 9.07 -19.55 -11.60
N PRO A 260 8.04 -20.43 -11.66
CA PRO A 260 7.24 -20.56 -12.87
C PRO A 260 6.43 -19.30 -13.21
N MET A 261 6.05 -18.50 -12.21
CA MET A 261 5.27 -17.28 -12.42
C MET A 261 6.10 -16.13 -13.03
N LEU A 262 7.44 -16.21 -12.96
CA LEU A 262 8.33 -15.24 -13.62
C LEU A 262 8.27 -15.34 -15.17
N THR A 263 7.63 -16.38 -15.70
CA THR A 263 7.42 -16.60 -17.14
C THR A 263 5.94 -16.80 -17.46
N ASP A 264 5.04 -16.26 -16.62
CA ASP A 264 3.59 -16.33 -16.87
C ASP A 264 3.25 -15.64 -18.19
N THR A 265 2.20 -16.11 -18.85
CA THR A 265 1.73 -15.53 -20.12
C THR A 265 1.12 -14.13 -19.96
N VAL A 266 0.78 -13.75 -18.74
CA VAL A 266 0.15 -12.46 -18.41
C VAL A 266 1.19 -11.53 -17.75
N ASP A 267 1.40 -10.38 -18.33
CA ASP A 267 2.44 -9.42 -18.00
C ASP A 267 2.36 -8.88 -16.55
N PHE A 268 1.18 -8.56 -16.06
CA PHE A 268 1.04 -8.09 -14.67
C PHE A 268 1.26 -9.23 -13.65
N VAL A 269 1.04 -10.50 -14.02
CA VAL A 269 1.41 -11.65 -13.16
C VAL A 269 2.93 -11.75 -13.09
N GLN A 270 3.63 -11.62 -14.22
CA GLN A 270 5.09 -11.54 -14.24
C GLN A 270 5.59 -10.38 -13.37
N GLN A 271 4.99 -9.19 -13.50
CA GLN A 271 5.33 -8.03 -12.68
C GLN A 271 5.24 -8.35 -11.18
N GLY A 272 4.11 -8.88 -10.74
CA GLY A 272 3.90 -9.27 -9.34
C GLY A 272 4.88 -10.34 -8.87
N ALA A 273 5.18 -11.33 -9.71
CA ALA A 273 6.14 -12.40 -9.41
C ALA A 273 7.58 -11.87 -9.28
N LEU A 274 8.00 -10.94 -10.15
CA LEU A 274 9.32 -10.29 -10.07
C LEU A 274 9.47 -9.49 -8.77
N ILE A 275 8.45 -8.69 -8.41
CA ILE A 275 8.42 -7.92 -7.17
C ILE A 275 8.43 -8.85 -5.95
N ALA A 276 7.58 -9.88 -5.95
CA ALA A 276 7.50 -10.86 -4.86
C ALA A 276 8.81 -11.64 -4.68
N MET A 277 9.44 -12.07 -5.78
CA MET A 277 10.75 -12.73 -5.75
C MET A 277 11.81 -11.82 -5.14
N ALA A 278 11.83 -10.53 -5.51
CA ALA A 278 12.75 -9.56 -4.91
C ALA A 278 12.53 -9.39 -3.41
N MET A 279 11.26 -9.34 -2.95
CA MET A 279 10.93 -9.29 -1.52
C MET A 279 11.43 -10.54 -0.78
N VAL A 280 11.25 -11.73 -1.35
CA VAL A 280 11.74 -12.98 -0.72
C VAL A 280 13.26 -13.02 -0.66
N MET A 281 13.92 -12.53 -1.72
CA MET A 281 15.37 -12.60 -1.90
C MET A 281 16.14 -11.42 -1.31
N VAL A 282 15.47 -10.38 -0.78
CA VAL A 282 16.15 -9.27 -0.10
C VAL A 282 17.02 -9.81 1.05
N GLU A 283 18.18 -9.20 1.28
CA GLU A 283 19.21 -9.66 2.27
C GLU A 283 19.92 -10.99 1.94
N GLN A 284 19.57 -11.67 0.85
CA GLN A 284 20.30 -12.89 0.47
C GLN A 284 21.70 -12.56 -0.08
N SER A 285 22.60 -13.57 -0.03
CA SER A 285 23.96 -13.42 -0.54
C SER A 285 23.98 -13.09 -2.04
N GLU A 286 24.99 -12.34 -2.50
CA GLU A 286 25.14 -12.02 -3.93
C GLU A 286 25.21 -13.27 -4.80
N GLN A 287 25.82 -14.33 -4.31
CA GLN A 287 25.88 -15.61 -5.01
C GLN A 287 24.49 -16.19 -5.27
N SER A 288 23.57 -16.06 -4.31
CA SER A 288 22.18 -16.52 -4.44
C SER A 288 21.36 -15.60 -5.33
N LEU A 289 21.67 -14.30 -5.32
CA LEU A 289 20.95 -13.27 -6.10
C LEU A 289 21.40 -13.20 -7.56
N ALA A 290 22.64 -13.58 -7.90
CA ALA A 290 23.22 -13.38 -9.21
C ALA A 290 22.36 -13.93 -10.38
N PRO A 291 21.74 -15.13 -10.32
CA PRO A 291 20.87 -15.62 -11.38
C PRO A 291 19.62 -14.74 -11.57
N PHE A 292 19.01 -14.28 -10.47
CA PHE A 292 17.84 -13.43 -10.52
C PHE A 292 18.18 -12.03 -11.04
N ARG A 293 19.28 -11.41 -10.60
CA ARG A 293 19.76 -10.14 -11.15
C ARG A 293 19.99 -10.20 -12.66
N LYS A 294 20.60 -11.30 -13.14
CA LYS A 294 20.80 -11.51 -14.58
C LYS A 294 19.47 -11.50 -15.32
N ARG A 295 18.44 -12.18 -14.79
CA ARG A 295 17.09 -12.17 -15.36
C ARG A 295 16.48 -10.77 -15.38
N LEU A 296 16.57 -10.04 -14.26
CA LEU A 296 16.07 -8.66 -14.18
C LEU A 296 16.72 -7.76 -15.26
N MET A 297 18.03 -7.85 -15.42
CA MET A 297 18.75 -7.06 -16.43
C MET A 297 18.31 -7.39 -17.85
N VAL A 298 17.97 -8.64 -18.15
CA VAL A 298 17.43 -9.01 -19.47
C VAL A 298 16.11 -8.27 -19.74
N HIS A 299 15.16 -8.31 -18.80
CA HIS A 299 13.88 -7.59 -18.92
C HIS A 299 14.06 -6.07 -19.01
N ILE A 300 15.00 -5.49 -18.24
CA ILE A 300 15.23 -4.03 -18.22
C ILE A 300 15.84 -3.55 -19.54
N GLN A 301 16.78 -4.32 -20.12
CA GLN A 301 17.52 -3.95 -21.32
C GLN A 301 16.78 -4.27 -22.63
N ASP A 302 15.83 -5.18 -22.62
CA ASP A 302 15.09 -5.51 -23.83
C ASP A 302 14.11 -4.37 -24.18
N GLU A 303 14.36 -3.72 -25.34
CA GLU A 303 13.48 -2.66 -25.84
C GLU A 303 12.08 -3.13 -26.21
N ARG A 304 11.92 -4.43 -26.48
CA ARG A 304 10.64 -5.04 -26.89
C ARG A 304 9.85 -5.60 -25.71
N GLU A 305 10.45 -5.55 -24.51
CA GLU A 305 9.78 -6.07 -23.30
C GLU A 305 8.51 -5.29 -23.01
N VAL A 306 7.48 -5.98 -22.55
CA VAL A 306 6.20 -5.38 -22.17
C VAL A 306 6.41 -4.43 -20.98
N THR A 307 5.81 -3.25 -21.05
CA THR A 307 5.99 -2.17 -20.06
C THR A 307 5.74 -2.64 -18.62
N MET A 308 4.72 -3.47 -18.40
CA MET A 308 4.39 -3.97 -17.07
C MET A 308 5.47 -4.88 -16.50
N THR A 309 5.97 -5.83 -17.29
CA THR A 309 7.08 -6.72 -16.89
C THR A 309 8.35 -5.93 -16.66
N LYS A 310 8.66 -4.97 -17.54
CA LYS A 310 9.83 -4.09 -17.41
C LYS A 310 9.78 -3.25 -16.13
N MET A 311 8.62 -2.65 -15.83
CA MET A 311 8.39 -1.93 -14.58
C MET A 311 8.60 -2.84 -13.36
N GLY A 312 8.05 -4.07 -13.41
CA GLY A 312 8.26 -5.07 -12.35
C GLY A 312 9.74 -5.39 -12.12
N ALA A 313 10.51 -5.55 -13.21
CA ALA A 313 11.94 -5.80 -13.12
C ALA A 313 12.74 -4.62 -12.54
N ILE A 314 12.38 -3.37 -12.89
CA ILE A 314 13.00 -2.16 -12.34
C ILE A 314 12.69 -2.03 -10.84
N MET A 315 11.42 -2.23 -10.44
CA MET A 315 11.02 -2.20 -9.03
C MET A 315 11.71 -3.31 -8.23
N ALA A 316 11.78 -4.52 -8.78
CA ALA A 316 12.47 -5.65 -8.16
C ALA A 316 13.96 -5.35 -7.93
N GLN A 317 14.63 -4.74 -8.91
CA GLN A 317 16.02 -4.30 -8.75
C GLN A 317 16.17 -3.26 -7.64
N GLY A 318 15.25 -2.28 -7.57
CA GLY A 318 15.24 -1.28 -6.50
C GLY A 318 15.02 -1.88 -5.11
N ILE A 319 14.12 -2.87 -4.99
CA ILE A 319 13.87 -3.58 -3.72
C ILE A 319 15.14 -4.32 -3.25
N ILE A 320 15.82 -5.04 -4.14
CA ILE A 320 17.05 -5.77 -3.80
C ILE A 320 18.17 -4.83 -3.35
N ASP A 321 18.28 -3.67 -3.98
CA ASP A 321 19.36 -2.70 -3.73
C ASP A 321 18.98 -1.62 -2.69
N ALA A 322 17.79 -1.71 -2.10
CA ALA A 322 17.32 -0.74 -1.12
C ALA A 322 18.31 -0.55 0.02
N GLY A 323 18.54 0.72 0.37
CA GLY A 323 19.45 1.11 1.46
C GLY A 323 20.88 0.58 1.31
N GLY A 324 21.36 0.37 0.08
CA GLY A 324 22.67 -0.22 -0.18
C GLY A 324 22.76 -1.68 0.32
N ARG A 325 21.64 -2.39 0.28
CA ARG A 325 21.49 -3.77 0.76
C ARG A 325 21.61 -3.96 2.27
N ASN A 326 21.42 -2.90 3.03
CA ASN A 326 21.48 -2.92 4.50
C ASN A 326 20.08 -2.77 5.15
N VAL A 327 19.01 -2.87 4.38
CA VAL A 327 17.63 -2.81 4.89
C VAL A 327 16.85 -4.04 4.49
N THR A 328 15.86 -4.36 5.31
CA THR A 328 14.91 -5.47 5.06
C THR A 328 13.48 -4.95 4.97
N ILE A 329 12.62 -5.71 4.30
CA ILE A 329 11.17 -5.47 4.23
C ILE A 329 10.44 -6.27 5.34
N GLY A 330 11.08 -6.54 6.45
CA GLY A 330 10.45 -7.32 7.53
C GLY A 330 9.26 -6.61 8.16
N LEU A 331 8.06 -7.23 8.09
CA LEU A 331 6.85 -6.71 8.73
C LEU A 331 6.86 -6.87 10.25
N ARG A 332 7.79 -7.66 10.80
CA ARG A 332 7.94 -7.93 12.24
C ARG A 332 9.24 -7.37 12.78
N ALA A 333 9.20 -6.96 14.05
CA ALA A 333 10.38 -6.63 14.82
C ALA A 333 11.12 -7.91 15.23
N LYS A 334 12.35 -7.78 15.70
CA LYS A 334 13.13 -8.91 16.28
C LYS A 334 12.43 -9.55 17.48
N SER A 335 11.56 -8.80 18.16
CA SER A 335 10.71 -9.30 19.26
C SER A 335 9.55 -10.19 18.80
N GLY A 336 9.32 -10.32 17.47
CA GLY A 336 8.22 -11.11 16.90
C GLY A 336 6.91 -10.35 16.65
N TYR A 337 6.77 -9.16 17.24
CA TYR A 337 5.57 -8.33 17.05
C TYR A 337 5.55 -7.63 15.68
N PRO A 338 4.36 -7.43 15.09
CA PRO A 338 4.24 -6.66 13.84
C PRO A 338 4.66 -5.20 14.08
N ARG A 339 5.38 -4.63 13.12
CA ARG A 339 5.79 -3.24 13.11
C ARG A 339 4.73 -2.42 12.37
N MET A 340 3.99 -1.57 13.08
CA MET A 340 2.92 -0.75 12.50
C MET A 340 3.38 -0.01 11.25
N THR A 341 4.48 0.73 11.32
CA THR A 341 5.00 1.49 10.18
C THR A 341 5.32 0.61 8.98
N ALA A 342 5.92 -0.56 9.17
CA ALA A 342 6.23 -1.48 8.08
C ALA A 342 4.97 -2.10 7.45
N VAL A 343 4.01 -2.50 8.27
CA VAL A 343 2.74 -3.08 7.79
C VAL A 343 1.93 -2.05 7.01
N LEU A 344 1.76 -0.84 7.56
CA LEU A 344 1.00 0.22 6.90
C LEU A 344 1.71 0.68 5.62
N SER A 345 3.04 0.79 5.63
CA SER A 345 3.82 1.09 4.41
C SER A 345 3.65 0.01 3.34
N MET A 346 3.60 -1.26 3.73
CA MET A 346 3.38 -2.36 2.78
C MET A 346 1.95 -2.34 2.22
N LEU A 347 0.93 -2.07 3.05
CA LEU A 347 -0.44 -1.89 2.58
C LEU A 347 -0.55 -0.74 1.57
N VAL A 348 0.09 0.39 1.88
CA VAL A 348 0.16 1.54 0.98
C VAL A 348 0.95 1.21 -0.28
N PHE A 349 2.10 0.52 -0.18
CA PHE A 349 2.89 0.09 -1.34
C PHE A 349 2.09 -0.78 -2.31
N THR A 350 1.22 -1.65 -1.82
CA THR A 350 0.39 -2.49 -2.71
C THR A 350 -0.60 -1.70 -3.57
N GLN A 351 -0.76 -0.39 -3.31
CA GLN A 351 -1.61 0.51 -4.06
C GLN A 351 -0.90 1.22 -5.22
N TYR A 352 0.37 0.92 -5.50
CA TYR A 352 1.18 1.61 -6.51
C TYR A 352 0.53 1.69 -7.91
N TRP A 353 -0.38 0.78 -8.23
CA TRP A 353 -1.12 0.78 -9.49
C TRP A 353 -2.10 1.93 -9.64
N TYR A 354 -2.57 2.49 -8.54
CA TYR A 354 -3.64 3.47 -8.50
C TYR A 354 -3.14 4.89 -8.21
N TRP A 355 -1.92 5.05 -7.70
CA TRP A 355 -1.39 6.33 -7.23
C TRP A 355 -0.48 7.02 -8.24
N TYR A 356 -0.91 7.07 -9.47
CA TYR A 356 -0.13 7.64 -10.53
C TYR A 356 0.12 9.16 -10.48
N PRO A 357 -0.64 10.04 -9.79
CA PRO A 357 -0.34 11.48 -9.82
C PRO A 357 1.01 11.86 -9.23
N LEU A 358 1.59 10.99 -8.42
CA LEU A 358 2.91 11.21 -7.79
C LEU A 358 3.99 10.25 -8.33
N SER A 359 3.67 9.41 -9.28
CA SER A 359 4.60 8.47 -9.92
C SER A 359 5.28 9.06 -11.15
#